data_ce92de47ea30ea57c82fbf4d93bbae74
#
_entry.id   ce92de47ea30ea57c82fbf4d93bbae74
#
_cell.length_a   1.000
_cell.length_b   1.000
_cell.length_c   1.000
_cell.angle_alpha   90.00
_cell.angle_beta   90.00
_cell.angle_gamma   90.00
#
_symmetry.space_group_name_H-M   'P 1'
#
loop_
_entity.id
_entity.type
_entity.pdbx_description
1 polymer ?
#
loop_
_entity_poly.entity_id
_entity_poly.type
_entity_poly.pdbx_seq_one_letter_code
_entity_poly.pdbx_strand_id
1 'polypeptide(L)'
;MRKLILTVFTFFSLVSAPAISYAEDVKIGVLYPLTGPVAQVGKDAVAAVKTALDIINNSHNIPGMPLAKDAGLKGLGGGKISIVVGDHGGKPDIGVGETEKMLNSDKVHAMFGAYYSSVTGAASQVSERAGIPWVNGESTSPKLTTRGFKYFFRVTPHD
;
A
#
# COMPACT_ATOMS: atom_id res chain seq x y z
N MET A 1 2.51 -35.48 68.36
CA MET A 1 2.16 -34.12 67.89
C MET A 1 2.32 -34.05 66.40
N ARG A 2 1.26 -34.20 65.60
CA ARG A 2 1.23 -34.17 64.18
C ARG A 2 1.03 -32.72 63.72
N LYS A 3 2.03 -32.13 63.05
CA LYS A 3 1.93 -30.78 62.45
C LYS A 3 1.18 -30.90 61.12
N LEU A 4 0.00 -30.30 61.09
CA LEU A 4 -0.82 -30.14 59.88
C LEU A 4 -0.23 -28.98 59.05
N ILE A 5 0.33 -29.29 57.89
CA ILE A 5 0.81 -28.27 56.91
C ILE A 5 -0.37 -27.95 56.00
N LEU A 6 -0.92 -26.75 56.17
CA LEU A 6 -1.99 -26.22 55.31
C LEU A 6 -1.34 -25.57 54.07
N THR A 7 -1.40 -26.26 52.92
CA THR A 7 -0.94 -25.70 51.64
C THR A 7 -2.05 -24.85 51.05
N VAL A 8 -1.84 -23.53 51.05
CA VAL A 8 -2.73 -22.58 50.40
C VAL A 8 -2.39 -22.54 48.89
N PHE A 9 -3.27 -23.09 48.07
CA PHE A 9 -3.18 -22.99 46.60
C PHE A 9 -3.79 -21.65 46.17
N THR A 10 -2.96 -20.67 45.84
CA THR A 10 -3.41 -19.39 45.28
C THR A 10 -3.72 -19.60 43.80
N PHE A 11 -4.98 -19.61 43.43
CA PHE A 11 -5.45 -19.65 42.03
C PHE A 11 -5.21 -18.27 41.42
N PHE A 12 -4.19 -18.15 40.60
CA PHE A 12 -3.93 -16.95 39.80
C PHE A 12 -4.85 -17.00 38.57
N SER A 13 -6.01 -16.36 38.66
CA SER A 13 -6.90 -16.18 37.50
C SER A 13 -6.24 -15.25 36.49
N LEU A 14 -5.77 -15.82 35.38
CA LEU A 14 -5.29 -15.05 34.22
C LEU A 14 -6.51 -14.36 33.60
N VAL A 15 -6.73 -13.10 33.92
CA VAL A 15 -7.72 -12.27 33.27
C VAL A 15 -7.15 -11.94 31.88
N SER A 16 -7.62 -12.66 30.86
CA SER A 16 -7.35 -12.35 29.46
C SER A 16 -8.04 -11.03 29.11
N ALA A 17 -7.30 -9.93 29.13
CA ALA A 17 -7.81 -8.67 28.61
C ALA A 17 -8.11 -8.83 27.10
N PRO A 18 -9.26 -8.38 26.59
CA PRO A 18 -9.53 -8.39 25.16
C PRO A 18 -8.47 -7.54 24.47
N ALA A 19 -7.78 -8.11 23.50
CA ALA A 19 -6.88 -7.35 22.62
C ALA A 19 -7.75 -6.34 21.85
N ILE A 20 -7.61 -5.06 22.18
CA ILE A 20 -8.23 -3.99 21.43
C ILE A 20 -7.45 -3.93 20.10
N SER A 21 -8.03 -4.48 19.03
CA SER A 21 -7.51 -4.32 17.68
C SER A 21 -7.80 -2.89 17.24
N TYR A 22 -6.76 -2.07 17.20
CA TYR A 22 -6.86 -0.74 16.58
C TYR A 22 -6.91 -0.93 15.07
N ALA A 23 -7.81 -0.18 14.41
CA ALA A 23 -7.82 -0.07 12.96
C ALA A 23 -6.50 0.60 12.52
N GLU A 24 -5.77 -0.04 11.61
CA GLU A 24 -4.52 0.49 11.06
C GLU A 24 -4.76 0.99 9.65
N ASP A 25 -4.64 2.30 9.45
CA ASP A 25 -4.77 2.93 8.15
C ASP A 25 -3.53 2.68 7.28
N VAL A 26 -3.76 2.45 5.99
CA VAL A 26 -2.71 2.25 4.99
C VAL A 26 -2.58 3.49 4.12
N LYS A 27 -1.36 3.97 3.94
CA LYS A 27 -1.06 5.09 3.06
C LYS A 27 -0.29 4.59 1.84
N ILE A 28 -0.76 4.92 0.63
CA ILE A 28 -0.16 4.50 -0.64
C ILE A 28 0.35 5.72 -1.40
N GLY A 29 1.60 5.68 -1.86
CA GLY A 29 2.15 6.65 -2.79
C GLY A 29 1.70 6.33 -4.22
N VAL A 30 1.08 7.29 -4.89
CA VAL A 30 0.57 7.16 -6.26
C VAL A 30 1.35 8.13 -7.16
N LEU A 31 2.19 7.60 -8.02
CA LEU A 31 3.13 8.38 -8.82
C LEU A 31 2.73 8.32 -10.31
N TYR A 32 2.35 9.45 -10.90
CA TYR A 32 1.89 9.56 -12.27
C TYR A 32 2.33 10.86 -12.94
N PRO A 33 2.32 10.95 -14.33
CA PRO A 33 2.56 12.20 -15.04
C PRO A 33 1.28 13.06 -15.00
N LEU A 34 1.21 14.01 -14.08
CA LEU A 34 0.06 14.93 -13.96
C LEU A 34 0.26 16.22 -14.74
N THR A 35 1.49 16.45 -15.21
CA THR A 35 1.89 17.54 -16.11
C THR A 35 2.58 16.99 -17.35
N GLY A 36 2.72 17.83 -18.39
CA GLY A 36 3.34 17.46 -19.65
C GLY A 36 2.40 16.79 -20.66
N PRO A 37 2.94 16.20 -21.76
CA PRO A 37 2.15 15.75 -22.92
C PRO A 37 1.12 14.66 -22.61
N VAL A 38 1.36 13.83 -21.62
CA VAL A 38 0.46 12.71 -21.23
C VAL A 38 -0.25 12.95 -19.91
N ALA A 39 -0.35 14.20 -19.48
CA ALA A 39 -0.98 14.55 -18.20
C ALA A 39 -2.40 14.00 -18.03
N GLN A 40 -3.16 13.89 -19.12
CA GLN A 40 -4.52 13.35 -19.07
C GLN A 40 -4.52 11.88 -18.63
N VAL A 41 -3.59 11.07 -19.14
CA VAL A 41 -3.47 9.66 -18.75
C VAL A 41 -3.21 9.53 -17.24
N GLY A 42 -2.30 10.35 -16.69
CA GLY A 42 -2.02 10.35 -15.26
C GLY A 42 -3.22 10.78 -14.41
N LYS A 43 -3.96 11.80 -14.87
CA LYS A 43 -5.19 12.24 -14.18
C LYS A 43 -6.27 11.15 -14.18
N ASP A 44 -6.45 10.46 -15.29
CA ASP A 44 -7.42 9.36 -15.42
C ASP A 44 -7.02 8.17 -14.51
N ALA A 45 -5.73 7.84 -14.46
CA ALA A 45 -5.20 6.81 -13.57
C ALA A 45 -5.44 7.17 -12.08
N VAL A 46 -5.16 8.42 -11.69
CA VAL A 46 -5.44 8.88 -10.31
C VAL A 46 -6.95 8.86 -10.00
N ALA A 47 -7.80 9.20 -10.97
CA ALA A 47 -9.26 9.11 -10.80
C ALA A 47 -9.71 7.66 -10.60
N ALA A 48 -9.15 6.70 -11.36
CA ALA A 48 -9.42 5.28 -11.18
C ALA A 48 -8.97 4.78 -9.80
N VAL A 49 -7.79 5.19 -9.32
CA VAL A 49 -7.32 4.88 -7.97
C VAL A 49 -8.28 5.41 -6.91
N LYS A 50 -8.76 6.66 -7.04
CA LYS A 50 -9.74 7.24 -6.11
C LYS A 50 -11.06 6.47 -6.09
N THR A 51 -11.53 5.99 -7.25
CA THR A 51 -12.71 5.13 -7.32
C THR A 51 -12.48 3.79 -6.59
N ALA A 52 -11.32 3.17 -6.78
CA ALA A 52 -10.97 1.94 -6.05
C ALA A 52 -10.90 2.19 -4.53
N LEU A 53 -10.38 3.34 -4.11
CA LEU A 53 -10.37 3.73 -2.69
C LEU A 53 -11.76 3.91 -2.12
N ASP A 54 -12.67 4.52 -2.87
CA ASP A 54 -14.06 4.66 -2.43
C ASP A 54 -14.73 3.29 -2.24
N ILE A 55 -14.50 2.37 -3.17
CA ILE A 55 -15.01 0.98 -3.10
C ILE A 55 -14.45 0.23 -1.88
N ILE A 56 -13.18 0.43 -1.54
CA ILE A 56 -12.53 -0.27 -0.41
C ILE A 56 -12.90 0.39 0.93
N ASN A 57 -12.89 1.70 0.97
CA ASN A 57 -13.05 2.46 2.21
C ASN A 57 -14.50 2.60 2.67
N ASN A 58 -15.45 2.39 1.78
CA ASN A 58 -16.87 2.51 2.05
C ASN A 58 -17.61 1.20 1.71
N SER A 59 -18.80 1.02 2.29
CA SER A 59 -19.64 -0.13 1.98
C SER A 59 -20.45 0.13 0.72
N HIS A 60 -20.34 -0.78 -0.26
CA HIS A 60 -21.09 -0.74 -1.51
C HIS A 60 -21.73 -2.10 -1.82
N ASN A 61 -22.95 -2.11 -2.31
CA ASN A 61 -23.60 -3.33 -2.76
C ASN A 61 -23.33 -3.56 -4.25
N ILE A 62 -22.11 -4.00 -4.58
CA ILE A 62 -21.68 -4.28 -5.96
C ILE A 62 -21.69 -5.80 -6.17
N PRO A 63 -22.56 -6.35 -7.03
CA PRO A 63 -22.61 -7.78 -7.33
C PRO A 63 -21.26 -8.31 -7.83
N GLY A 64 -20.79 -9.43 -7.29
CA GLY A 64 -19.52 -10.05 -7.69
C GLY A 64 -18.26 -9.39 -7.12
N MET A 65 -18.38 -8.36 -6.27
CA MET A 65 -17.24 -7.66 -5.65
C MET A 65 -17.29 -7.78 -4.12
N PRO A 66 -16.79 -8.88 -3.54
CA PRO A 66 -16.85 -9.11 -2.08
C PRO A 66 -16.16 -8.02 -1.25
N LEU A 67 -15.07 -7.43 -1.77
CA LEU A 67 -14.31 -6.36 -1.08
C LEU A 67 -15.13 -5.07 -0.92
N ALA A 68 -16.14 -4.86 -1.75
CA ALA A 68 -16.99 -3.67 -1.67
C ALA A 68 -18.07 -3.75 -0.59
N LYS A 69 -18.33 -4.95 -0.04
CA LYS A 69 -19.43 -5.19 0.89
C LYS A 69 -19.23 -4.53 2.25
N ASP A 70 -17.99 -4.50 2.72
CA ASP A 70 -17.64 -3.96 4.03
C ASP A 70 -16.69 -2.75 3.88
N ALA A 71 -16.82 -1.77 4.75
CA ALA A 71 -15.95 -0.61 4.75
C ALA A 71 -14.56 -0.94 5.32
N GLY A 72 -13.51 -0.52 4.61
CA GLY A 72 -12.13 -0.65 5.05
C GLY A 72 -11.54 -2.05 4.94
N LEU A 73 -10.32 -2.19 5.42
CA LEU A 73 -9.52 -3.42 5.36
C LEU A 73 -9.81 -4.30 6.59
N LYS A 74 -10.60 -5.35 6.43
CA LYS A 74 -10.97 -6.28 7.53
C LYS A 74 -9.75 -6.85 8.26
N GLY A 75 -8.70 -7.22 7.51
CA GLY A 75 -7.46 -7.77 8.09
C GLY A 75 -6.68 -6.78 8.94
N LEU A 76 -7.00 -5.50 8.84
CA LEU A 76 -6.41 -4.41 9.64
C LEU A 76 -7.45 -3.72 10.52
N GLY A 77 -8.40 -4.49 11.04
CA GLY A 77 -9.42 -3.97 11.97
C GLY A 77 -10.38 -2.94 11.36
N GLY A 78 -10.54 -2.91 10.04
CA GLY A 78 -11.35 -1.93 9.32
C GLY A 78 -10.61 -0.64 8.96
N GLY A 79 -9.27 -0.64 9.03
CA GLY A 79 -8.44 0.49 8.61
C GLY A 79 -8.71 0.92 7.17
N LYS A 80 -8.55 2.20 6.90
CA LYS A 80 -8.81 2.79 5.58
C LYS A 80 -7.54 2.97 4.78
N ILE A 81 -7.67 3.08 3.46
CA ILE A 81 -6.57 3.44 2.56
C ILE A 81 -6.65 4.93 2.25
N SER A 82 -5.52 5.61 2.40
CA SER A 82 -5.31 6.98 1.92
C SER A 82 -4.21 7.01 0.86
N ILE A 83 -4.15 8.08 0.03
CA ILE A 83 -3.11 8.23 -0.99
C ILE A 83 -2.36 9.55 -0.86
N VAL A 84 -1.08 9.50 -1.21
CA VAL A 84 -0.25 10.66 -1.52
C VAL A 84 0.04 10.62 -3.01
N VAL A 85 -0.32 11.69 -3.72
CA VAL A 85 -0.16 11.76 -5.18
C VAL A 85 1.06 12.60 -5.52
N GLY A 86 1.94 12.08 -6.38
CA GLY A 86 3.11 12.77 -6.91
C GLY A 86 3.04 12.91 -8.43
N ASP A 87 3.63 13.99 -8.92
CA ASP A 87 3.77 14.28 -10.34
C ASP A 87 5.23 14.17 -10.75
N HIS A 88 5.54 13.28 -11.68
CA HIS A 88 6.89 13.16 -12.22
C HIS A 88 7.07 13.86 -13.59
N GLY A 89 6.01 14.38 -14.21
CA GLY A 89 6.08 15.10 -15.49
C GLY A 89 6.76 14.34 -16.63
N GLY A 90 6.83 13.00 -16.57
CA GLY A 90 7.54 12.14 -17.52
C GLY A 90 9.05 12.02 -17.28
N LYS A 91 9.59 12.55 -16.17
CA LYS A 91 11.04 12.61 -15.90
C LYS A 91 11.44 11.63 -14.79
N PRO A 92 12.42 10.72 -15.06
CA PRO A 92 12.87 9.73 -14.09
C PRO A 92 13.48 10.32 -12.81
N ASP A 93 14.25 11.39 -12.92
CA ASP A 93 14.87 12.09 -11.79
C ASP A 93 13.82 12.70 -10.84
N ILE A 94 12.79 13.32 -11.40
CA ILE A 94 11.66 13.83 -10.61
C ILE A 94 10.91 12.66 -9.94
N GLY A 95 10.68 11.58 -10.68
CA GLY A 95 10.04 10.37 -10.14
C GLY A 95 10.81 9.77 -8.96
N VAL A 96 12.15 9.78 -9.01
CA VAL A 96 13.01 9.37 -7.89
C VAL A 96 12.80 10.30 -6.69
N GLY A 97 12.89 11.63 -6.88
CA GLY A 97 12.72 12.59 -5.80
C GLY A 97 11.34 12.54 -5.14
N GLU A 98 10.28 12.42 -5.93
CA GLU A 98 8.91 12.24 -5.40
C GLU A 98 8.78 10.94 -4.60
N THR A 99 9.39 9.84 -5.09
CA THR A 99 9.39 8.57 -4.35
C THR A 99 10.13 8.69 -3.03
N GLU A 100 11.32 9.29 -3.01
CA GLU A 100 12.08 9.53 -1.77
C GLU A 100 11.29 10.36 -0.76
N LYS A 101 10.62 11.41 -1.22
CA LYS A 101 9.75 12.24 -0.37
C LYS A 101 8.59 11.41 0.20
N MET A 102 7.88 10.62 -0.62
CA MET A 102 6.77 9.78 -0.18
C MET A 102 7.22 8.74 0.86
N LEU A 103 8.39 8.13 0.68
CA LEU A 103 8.92 7.15 1.61
C LEU A 103 9.41 7.80 2.93
N ASN A 104 10.17 8.89 2.83
CA ASN A 104 10.87 9.48 3.98
C ASN A 104 10.03 10.48 4.75
N SER A 105 9.21 11.29 4.07
CA SER A 105 8.40 12.35 4.68
C SER A 105 6.96 11.92 4.89
N ASP A 106 6.32 11.40 3.85
CA ASP A 106 4.90 11.04 3.88
C ASP A 106 4.66 9.66 4.52
N LYS A 107 5.72 8.83 4.66
CA LYS A 107 5.69 7.51 5.29
C LYS A 107 4.65 6.58 4.67
N VAL A 108 4.69 6.44 3.34
CA VAL A 108 3.80 5.52 2.63
C VAL A 108 4.21 4.06 2.86
N HIS A 109 3.23 3.16 2.88
CA HIS A 109 3.42 1.72 3.10
C HIS A 109 3.60 0.93 1.80
N ALA A 110 3.18 1.51 0.67
CA ALA A 110 3.33 0.93 -0.67
C ALA A 110 3.36 2.04 -1.73
N MET A 111 3.86 1.72 -2.92
CA MET A 111 3.88 2.59 -4.09
C MET A 111 3.08 2.00 -5.24
N PHE A 112 2.44 2.85 -6.04
CA PHE A 112 1.69 2.50 -7.24
C PHE A 112 1.98 3.47 -8.40
N GLY A 113 2.15 2.93 -9.61
CA GLY A 113 2.43 3.72 -10.83
C GLY A 113 3.62 3.13 -11.62
N ALA A 114 4.34 3.84 -12.50
CA ALA A 114 4.25 5.28 -12.78
C ALA A 114 3.92 5.59 -14.25
N TYR A 115 3.36 4.69 -15.02
CA TYR A 115 3.06 4.79 -16.45
C TYR A 115 4.31 4.65 -17.34
N TYR A 116 5.25 5.61 -17.33
CA TYR A 116 6.48 5.50 -18.10
C TYR A 116 7.43 4.44 -17.52
N SER A 117 7.86 3.47 -18.36
CA SER A 117 8.79 2.42 -17.94
C SER A 117 10.14 2.96 -17.45
N SER A 118 10.63 4.07 -18.01
CA SER A 118 11.85 4.73 -17.56
C SER A 118 11.72 5.30 -16.14
N VAL A 119 10.58 5.92 -15.83
CA VAL A 119 10.29 6.46 -14.50
C VAL A 119 10.08 5.31 -13.51
N THR A 120 9.25 4.31 -13.86
CA THR A 120 9.02 3.13 -13.04
C THR A 120 10.34 2.41 -12.72
N GLY A 121 11.23 2.29 -13.72
CA GLY A 121 12.53 1.67 -13.54
C GLY A 121 13.41 2.35 -12.51
N ALA A 122 13.50 3.68 -12.55
CA ALA A 122 14.29 4.47 -11.62
C ALA A 122 13.64 4.58 -10.24
N ALA A 123 12.37 4.95 -10.18
CA ALA A 123 11.63 5.19 -8.94
C ALA A 123 11.44 3.91 -8.11
N SER A 124 11.07 2.79 -8.75
CA SER A 124 10.91 1.52 -8.04
C SER A 124 12.22 0.94 -7.47
N GLN A 125 13.38 1.38 -7.95
CA GLN A 125 14.66 1.02 -7.36
C GLN A 125 14.85 1.68 -5.98
N VAL A 126 14.31 2.88 -5.78
CA VAL A 126 14.30 3.56 -4.48
C VAL A 126 13.41 2.78 -3.50
N SER A 127 12.22 2.42 -3.94
CA SER A 127 11.25 1.64 -3.14
C SER A 127 11.81 0.26 -2.78
N GLU A 128 12.47 -0.44 -3.72
CA GLU A 128 13.12 -1.73 -3.48
C GLU A 128 14.18 -1.65 -2.37
N ARG A 129 15.07 -0.63 -2.42
CA ARG A 129 16.09 -0.43 -1.37
C ARG A 129 15.50 -0.14 0.00
N ALA A 130 14.34 0.49 0.03
CA ALA A 130 13.62 0.78 1.26
C ALA A 130 12.78 -0.41 1.77
N GLY A 131 12.68 -1.50 1.01
CA GLY A 131 11.84 -2.65 1.35
C GLY A 131 10.34 -2.36 1.24
N ILE A 132 9.96 -1.32 0.48
CA ILE A 132 8.56 -0.89 0.30
C ILE A 132 8.02 -1.46 -1.02
N PRO A 133 6.88 -2.16 -1.02
CA PRO A 133 6.33 -2.75 -2.22
C PRO A 133 5.91 -1.70 -3.26
N TRP A 134 6.23 -2.00 -4.53
CA TRP A 134 5.80 -1.23 -5.69
C TRP A 134 4.90 -2.07 -6.59
N VAL A 135 3.69 -1.60 -6.86
CA VAL A 135 2.77 -2.21 -7.82
C VAL A 135 2.75 -1.38 -9.10
N ASN A 136 3.15 -2.00 -10.21
CA ASN A 136 3.12 -1.41 -11.54
C ASN A 136 1.86 -1.85 -12.30
N GLY A 137 1.02 -0.90 -12.66
CA GLY A 137 -0.23 -1.11 -13.38
C GLY A 137 -0.15 -0.94 -14.90
N GLU A 138 0.81 -0.15 -15.41
CA GLU A 138 0.81 0.26 -16.85
C GLU A 138 2.15 0.12 -17.56
N SER A 139 3.28 0.23 -16.86
CA SER A 139 4.60 0.17 -17.52
C SER A 139 4.88 -1.22 -18.10
N THR A 140 5.14 -1.32 -19.40
CA THR A 140 5.17 -2.59 -20.15
C THR A 140 6.57 -3.16 -20.36
N SER A 141 7.66 -2.39 -20.18
CA SER A 141 9.01 -2.88 -20.47
C SER A 141 9.33 -4.19 -19.74
N PRO A 142 9.78 -5.26 -20.47
CA PRO A 142 10.15 -6.53 -19.88
C PRO A 142 11.27 -6.41 -18.85
N LYS A 143 12.18 -5.45 -19.02
CA LYS A 143 13.31 -5.21 -18.12
C LYS A 143 12.91 -4.89 -16.67
N LEU A 144 11.68 -4.43 -16.45
CA LEU A 144 11.21 -4.09 -15.11
C LEU A 144 11.11 -5.31 -14.19
N THR A 145 10.82 -6.48 -14.72
CA THR A 145 10.64 -7.73 -13.95
C THR A 145 11.83 -8.68 -13.96
N THR A 146 12.90 -8.35 -14.72
CA THR A 146 14.11 -9.18 -14.78
C THR A 146 15.23 -8.71 -13.85
N ARG A 147 14.97 -7.69 -13.01
CA ARG A 147 15.95 -7.07 -12.10
C ARG A 147 16.22 -7.85 -10.81
N GLY A 148 15.48 -8.94 -10.55
CA GLY A 148 15.58 -9.70 -9.31
C GLY A 148 15.05 -8.97 -8.07
N PHE A 149 14.20 -7.98 -8.24
CA PHE A 149 13.57 -7.23 -7.15
C PHE A 149 12.58 -8.10 -6.37
N LYS A 150 12.54 -7.95 -5.04
CA LYS A 150 11.66 -8.69 -4.13
C LYS A 150 10.34 -7.95 -3.88
N TYR A 151 10.37 -6.62 -3.99
CA TYR A 151 9.25 -5.73 -3.66
C TYR A 151 8.61 -5.10 -4.88
N PHE A 152 8.93 -5.57 -6.10
CA PHE A 152 8.32 -5.07 -7.34
C PHE A 152 7.33 -6.07 -7.92
N PHE A 153 6.09 -5.64 -8.10
CA PHE A 153 4.98 -6.44 -8.63
C PHE A 153 4.39 -5.78 -9.87
N ARG A 154 4.13 -6.55 -10.92
CA ARG A 154 3.47 -6.06 -12.13
C ARG A 154 2.17 -6.80 -12.37
N VAL A 155 1.09 -6.05 -12.62
CA VAL A 155 -0.27 -6.57 -12.90
C VAL A 155 -0.72 -6.30 -14.34
N THR A 156 0.16 -5.71 -15.17
CA THR A 156 -0.06 -5.47 -16.60
C THR A 156 0.79 -6.42 -17.44
N PRO A 157 0.38 -6.77 -18.68
CA PRO A 157 1.22 -7.46 -19.65
C PRO A 157 2.52 -6.69 -19.95
N HIS A 158 3.49 -7.34 -20.55
CA HIS A 158 4.69 -6.69 -21.08
C HIS A 158 4.69 -6.73 -22.61
N ASP A 159 5.48 -5.86 -23.25
CA ASP A 159 5.72 -5.83 -24.68
C ASP A 159 6.39 -7.11 -25.17
#